data_b851fbe5f724bb52c2563a378cef8772
#
_entry.id   b851fbe5f724bb52c2563a378cef8772
#
_cell.length_a   1.000
_cell.length_b   1.000
_cell.length_c   1.000
_cell.angle_alpha   90.00
_cell.angle_beta   90.00
_cell.angle_gamma   90.00
#
_symmetry.space_group_name_H-M   'P 1'
#
loop_
_entity.id
_entity.type
_entity.pdbx_description
1 polymer ?
#
loop_
_entity_poly.entity_id
_entity_poly.type
_entity_poly.pdbx_seq_one_letter_code
_entity_poly.pdbx_strand_id
1 'polypeptide(L)'
;MSELTLEDIKRDLYRRQHPSLTPIDIEAKAPLVYDILRLKAKHGVVILGHSYMEPLVFNLSRPEEQGDSLGLSRHAASTDAEYIIFNGVLFMAETAKILNPGKRVFIADKTAGCSLVDNFDVSVIDELKASHPDTPVMIYINSSASAKARYDVVCTSANAERIARLMPGKKIIFVPDMLFARNLSDELRGVKEVIYPQGVLEARGALCEVHEKFTIDDLLAVRKSFDMPRGHPARRIYAHWECRPEVLREADFYGSTTQIRKDIAERAKQKSLEKAFIASECELTTNLSEEFPTVEFYTACSVRCRHMAKVTLEGVLKILRAIDEGGDLSGYEVILDEDIIRRARKPIELMLQMS
;
A
#
# COMPACT_ATOMS: atom_id res chain seq x y z
N MET A 1 26.80 20.51 -0.78
CA MET A 1 26.22 19.55 -1.74
C MET A 1 26.14 20.24 -3.07
N SER A 2 26.61 19.64 -4.18
CA SER A 2 26.44 20.19 -5.52
C SER A 2 24.95 20.35 -5.81
N GLU A 3 24.56 21.43 -6.46
CA GLU A 3 23.18 21.69 -6.85
C GLU A 3 22.73 20.59 -7.84
N LEU A 4 21.57 19.97 -7.58
CA LEU A 4 21.00 18.92 -8.45
C LEU A 4 20.73 19.53 -9.85
N THR A 5 21.18 18.88 -10.90
CA THR A 5 20.98 19.36 -12.28
C THR A 5 20.02 18.46 -13.06
N LEU A 6 19.44 18.98 -14.14
CA LEU A 6 18.59 18.19 -15.04
C LEU A 6 19.36 17.01 -15.66
N GLU A 7 20.65 17.20 -15.97
CA GLU A 7 21.50 16.14 -16.53
C GLU A 7 21.79 15.02 -15.52
N ASP A 8 21.85 15.35 -14.22
CA ASP A 8 21.96 14.33 -13.17
C ASP A 8 20.70 13.48 -13.10
N ILE A 9 19.51 14.08 -13.23
CA ILE A 9 18.24 13.37 -13.28
C ILE A 9 18.19 12.44 -14.49
N LYS A 10 18.50 12.94 -15.69
CA LYS A 10 18.53 12.12 -16.91
C LYS A 10 19.46 10.94 -16.75
N ARG A 11 20.69 11.17 -16.27
CA ARG A 11 21.68 10.13 -16.03
C ARG A 11 21.18 9.07 -15.03
N ASP A 12 20.50 9.48 -13.97
CA ASP A 12 19.93 8.55 -12.99
C ASP A 12 18.82 7.70 -13.62
N LEU A 13 17.89 8.31 -14.36
CA LEU A 13 16.83 7.59 -15.07
C LEU A 13 17.36 6.60 -16.09
N TYR A 14 18.37 6.97 -16.89
CA TYR A 14 19.05 6.05 -17.81
C TYR A 14 19.74 4.89 -17.08
N ARG A 15 20.38 5.17 -15.93
CA ARG A 15 21.07 4.15 -15.13
C ARG A 15 20.12 3.12 -14.52
N ARG A 16 18.93 3.52 -14.11
CA ARG A 16 17.93 2.63 -13.52
C ARG A 16 17.40 1.59 -14.50
N GLN A 17 17.62 1.79 -15.82
CA GLN A 17 17.21 0.86 -16.88
C GLN A 17 15.76 0.41 -16.76
N HIS A 18 14.86 1.37 -16.44
CA HIS A 18 13.46 1.07 -16.26
C HIS A 18 12.88 0.41 -17.52
N PRO A 19 12.34 -0.82 -17.44
CA PRO A 19 11.94 -1.59 -18.62
C PRO A 19 10.80 -0.94 -19.43
N SER A 20 10.04 -0.03 -18.80
CA SER A 20 8.92 0.68 -19.45
C SER A 20 9.25 2.11 -19.88
N LEU A 21 10.48 2.62 -19.67
CA LEU A 21 10.88 3.97 -20.09
C LEU A 21 11.79 3.90 -21.33
N THR A 22 11.28 4.45 -22.42
CA THR A 22 12.10 4.71 -23.61
C THR A 22 12.96 5.95 -23.41
N PRO A 23 14.04 6.14 -24.21
CA PRO A 23 14.79 7.39 -24.21
C PRO A 23 13.92 8.65 -24.39
N ILE A 24 12.86 8.55 -25.20
CA ILE A 24 11.91 9.66 -25.43
C ILE A 24 11.14 9.97 -24.15
N ASP A 25 10.70 8.93 -23.42
CA ASP A 25 10.01 9.12 -22.13
C ASP A 25 10.92 9.79 -21.11
N ILE A 26 12.19 9.41 -21.05
CA ILE A 26 13.18 10.01 -20.14
C ILE A 26 13.36 11.50 -20.47
N GLU A 27 13.54 11.86 -21.74
CA GLU A 27 13.68 13.26 -22.15
C GLU A 27 12.41 14.09 -21.82
N ALA A 28 11.23 13.50 -21.96
CA ALA A 28 9.96 14.16 -21.64
C ALA A 28 9.70 14.31 -20.14
N LYS A 29 10.06 13.29 -19.33
CA LYS A 29 9.71 13.22 -17.90
C LYS A 29 10.80 13.78 -16.98
N ALA A 30 12.06 13.76 -17.38
CA ALA A 30 13.17 14.26 -16.56
C ALA A 30 13.01 15.73 -16.11
N PRO A 31 12.50 16.67 -16.93
CA PRO A 31 12.25 18.04 -16.50
C PRO A 31 11.20 18.12 -15.36
N LEU A 32 10.14 17.28 -15.41
CA LEU A 32 9.13 17.22 -14.37
C LEU A 32 9.73 16.71 -13.05
N VAL A 33 10.50 15.63 -13.11
CA VAL A 33 11.18 15.06 -11.94
C VAL A 33 12.17 16.08 -11.34
N TYR A 34 12.93 16.77 -12.17
CA TYR A 34 13.84 17.82 -11.73
C TYR A 34 13.12 18.95 -10.99
N ASP A 35 12.05 19.50 -11.58
CA ASP A 35 11.26 20.57 -10.96
C ASP A 35 10.66 20.10 -9.62
N ILE A 36 10.12 18.88 -9.56
CA ILE A 36 9.56 18.31 -8.34
C ILE A 36 10.63 18.22 -7.25
N LEU A 37 11.79 17.63 -7.53
CA LEU A 37 12.84 17.44 -6.53
C LEU A 37 13.44 18.78 -6.06
N ARG A 38 13.57 19.75 -6.95
CA ARG A 38 14.00 21.12 -6.64
C ARG A 38 13.01 21.81 -5.69
N LEU A 39 11.71 21.78 -6.00
CA LEU A 39 10.67 22.38 -5.18
C LEU A 39 10.47 21.65 -3.86
N LYS A 40 10.53 20.29 -3.86
CA LYS A 40 10.55 19.46 -2.65
C LYS A 40 11.64 19.93 -1.69
N ALA A 41 12.87 20.10 -2.20
CA ALA A 41 14.01 20.55 -1.39
C ALA A 41 13.84 22.00 -0.90
N LYS A 42 13.39 22.91 -1.78
CA LYS A 42 13.18 24.34 -1.47
C LYS A 42 12.23 24.53 -0.28
N HIS A 43 11.14 23.75 -0.21
CA HIS A 43 10.09 23.91 0.78
C HIS A 43 10.13 22.86 1.90
N GLY A 44 11.13 22.00 1.94
CA GLY A 44 11.25 20.93 2.95
C GLY A 44 10.07 19.96 2.96
N VAL A 45 9.47 19.72 1.78
CA VAL A 45 8.31 18.84 1.64
C VAL A 45 8.74 17.39 1.78
N VAL A 46 8.00 16.61 2.58
CA VAL A 46 8.12 15.15 2.61
C VAL A 46 7.14 14.55 1.60
N ILE A 47 7.65 13.65 0.76
CA ILE A 47 6.82 12.88 -0.18
C ILE A 47 6.85 11.43 0.26
N LEU A 48 5.72 10.89 0.72
CA LEU A 48 5.56 9.50 1.13
C LEU A 48 5.10 8.66 -0.06
N GLY A 49 5.88 7.66 -0.47
CA GLY A 49 5.64 6.86 -1.67
C GLY A 49 5.22 5.42 -1.36
N HIS A 50 4.00 5.04 -1.73
CA HIS A 50 3.55 3.66 -1.61
C HIS A 50 4.18 2.77 -2.69
N SER A 51 4.53 1.54 -2.34
CA SER A 51 5.21 0.57 -3.22
C SER A 51 4.42 0.18 -4.48
N TYR A 52 3.14 0.55 -4.58
CA TYR A 52 2.30 0.36 -5.79
C TYR A 52 2.25 1.58 -6.70
N MET A 53 3.05 2.59 -6.44
CA MET A 53 3.16 3.74 -7.33
C MET A 53 4.05 3.44 -8.53
N GLU A 54 3.70 4.05 -9.68
CA GLU A 54 4.59 4.06 -10.85
C GLU A 54 6.01 4.47 -10.41
N PRO A 55 7.07 3.81 -10.90
CA PRO A 55 8.44 4.01 -10.43
C PRO A 55 8.92 5.47 -10.40
N LEU A 56 8.55 6.29 -11.38
CA LEU A 56 8.94 7.69 -11.37
C LEU A 56 8.31 8.48 -10.21
N VAL A 57 7.05 8.17 -9.89
CA VAL A 57 6.33 8.78 -8.76
C VAL A 57 6.82 8.19 -7.43
N PHE A 58 7.08 6.89 -7.38
CA PHE A 58 7.65 6.21 -6.22
C PHE A 58 9.02 6.78 -5.83
N ASN A 59 9.87 6.98 -6.82
CA ASN A 59 11.24 7.46 -6.63
C ASN A 59 11.36 8.99 -6.37
N LEU A 60 10.24 9.74 -6.30
CA LEU A 60 10.23 11.10 -5.73
C LEU A 60 10.44 11.08 -4.21
N SER A 61 10.19 9.94 -3.59
CA SER A 61 10.39 9.68 -2.16
C SER A 61 11.79 9.17 -1.88
N ARG A 62 12.37 9.58 -0.75
CA ARG A 62 13.63 8.98 -0.29
C ARG A 62 13.40 7.52 0.12
N PRO A 63 14.43 6.66 0.17
CA PRO A 63 14.25 5.24 0.52
C PRO A 63 13.51 5.00 1.83
N GLU A 64 13.75 5.83 2.85
CA GLU A 64 13.06 5.78 4.15
C GLU A 64 11.61 6.27 4.10
N GLU A 65 11.24 7.05 3.07
CA GLU A 65 9.90 7.57 2.79
C GLU A 65 9.09 6.62 1.87
N GLN A 66 9.63 5.45 1.53
CA GLN A 66 9.02 4.44 0.66
C GLN A 66 8.54 3.24 1.46
N GLY A 67 7.42 2.61 1.06
CA GLY A 67 6.97 1.40 1.72
C GLY A 67 5.50 1.05 1.54
N ASP A 68 5.02 0.21 2.46
CA ASP A 68 3.61 -0.13 2.61
C ASP A 68 2.88 0.83 3.56
N SER A 69 1.57 0.62 3.73
CA SER A 69 0.74 1.47 4.60
C SER A 69 1.24 1.57 6.04
N LEU A 70 1.85 0.50 6.61
CA LEU A 70 2.37 0.53 7.96
C LEU A 70 3.64 1.36 8.06
N GLY A 71 4.60 1.12 7.18
CA GLY A 71 5.85 1.86 7.10
C GLY A 71 5.62 3.36 6.91
N LEU A 72 4.74 3.69 5.95
CA LEU A 72 4.38 5.09 5.65
C LEU A 72 3.62 5.76 6.81
N SER A 73 2.75 5.04 7.53
CA SER A 73 2.08 5.57 8.72
C SER A 73 3.08 5.90 9.83
N ARG A 74 4.08 5.03 10.05
CA ARG A 74 5.18 5.29 11.02
C ARG A 74 5.98 6.53 10.62
N HIS A 75 6.35 6.62 9.34
CA HIS A 75 7.11 7.76 8.85
C HIS A 75 6.30 9.06 8.95
N ALA A 76 5.02 9.03 8.56
CA ALA A 76 4.13 10.17 8.73
C ALA A 76 4.04 10.63 10.19
N ALA A 77 3.97 9.70 11.16
CA ALA A 77 3.90 10.02 12.58
C ALA A 77 5.18 10.69 13.13
N SER A 78 6.34 10.41 12.53
CA SER A 78 7.66 10.84 13.04
C SER A 78 8.27 12.02 12.29
N THR A 79 7.75 12.43 11.13
CA THR A 79 8.31 13.54 10.35
C THR A 79 8.05 14.90 10.99
N ASP A 80 9.01 15.82 10.89
CA ASP A 80 8.86 17.22 11.35
C ASP A 80 8.44 18.17 10.23
N ALA A 81 8.33 17.70 8.98
CA ALA A 81 7.94 18.52 7.84
C ALA A 81 6.55 19.14 8.03
N GLU A 82 6.38 20.40 7.63
CA GLU A 82 5.09 21.10 7.63
C GLU A 82 4.18 20.57 6.53
N TYR A 83 4.75 20.24 5.38
CA TYR A 83 4.05 19.78 4.17
C TYR A 83 4.35 18.31 3.90
N ILE A 84 3.29 17.51 3.79
CA ILE A 84 3.37 16.09 3.44
C ILE A 84 2.57 15.87 2.15
N ILE A 85 3.21 15.37 1.10
CA ILE A 85 2.52 14.87 -0.11
C ILE A 85 2.47 13.35 -0.01
N PHE A 86 1.29 12.78 -0.15
CA PHE A 86 1.11 11.33 -0.11
C PHE A 86 0.92 10.77 -1.53
N ASN A 87 1.94 10.09 -2.05
CA ASN A 87 1.87 9.33 -3.29
C ASN A 87 1.30 7.94 -2.99
N GLY A 88 -0.02 7.82 -3.07
CA GLY A 88 -0.82 6.66 -2.75
C GLY A 88 -2.30 6.97 -2.92
N VAL A 89 -3.18 6.36 -2.14
CA VAL A 89 -4.62 6.56 -2.21
C VAL A 89 -5.16 7.35 -1.01
N LEU A 90 -6.37 7.88 -1.15
CA LEU A 90 -6.94 8.87 -0.22
C LEU A 90 -6.94 8.42 1.24
N PHE A 91 -7.34 7.19 1.56
CA PHE A 91 -7.38 6.71 2.95
C PHE A 91 -5.99 6.67 3.62
N MET A 92 -4.91 6.57 2.84
CA MET A 92 -3.53 6.64 3.35
C MET A 92 -3.15 8.08 3.69
N ALA A 93 -3.52 9.03 2.82
CA ALA A 93 -3.34 10.46 3.09
C ALA A 93 -4.21 10.93 4.28
N GLU A 94 -5.44 10.41 4.42
CA GLU A 94 -6.27 10.60 5.62
C GLU A 94 -5.58 10.08 6.88
N THR A 95 -4.96 8.90 6.82
CA THR A 95 -4.20 8.33 7.95
C THR A 95 -3.03 9.22 8.33
N ALA A 96 -2.29 9.75 7.34
CA ALA A 96 -1.22 10.70 7.58
C ALA A 96 -1.74 12.01 8.21
N LYS A 97 -2.92 12.51 7.79
CA LYS A 97 -3.57 13.69 8.37
C LYS A 97 -4.03 13.45 9.80
N ILE A 98 -4.61 12.28 10.10
CA ILE A 98 -5.03 11.90 11.46
C ILE A 98 -3.83 11.89 12.43
N LEU A 99 -2.69 11.36 11.98
CA LEU A 99 -1.46 11.32 12.78
C LEU A 99 -0.80 12.70 12.92
N ASN A 100 -1.05 13.62 12.00
CA ASN A 100 -0.46 14.95 11.93
C ASN A 100 -1.52 16.05 11.75
N PRO A 101 -2.41 16.28 12.72
CA PRO A 101 -3.54 17.21 12.55
C PRO A 101 -3.09 18.67 12.30
N GLY A 102 -1.93 19.06 12.86
CA GLY A 102 -1.37 20.40 12.66
C GLY A 102 -0.61 20.61 11.36
N LYS A 103 -0.35 19.54 10.58
CA LYS A 103 0.40 19.62 9.32
C LYS A 103 -0.54 19.66 8.12
N ARG A 104 -0.04 20.18 7.01
CA ARG A 104 -0.76 20.18 5.74
C ARG A 104 -0.42 18.91 4.95
N VAL A 105 -1.43 18.08 4.71
CA VAL A 105 -1.29 16.81 3.99
C VAL A 105 -2.01 16.90 2.66
N PHE A 106 -1.34 16.51 1.58
CA PHE A 106 -1.84 16.61 0.22
C PHE A 106 -1.82 15.26 -0.49
N ILE A 107 -2.72 15.11 -1.44
CA ILE A 107 -2.75 14.03 -2.41
C ILE A 107 -2.97 14.62 -3.81
N ALA A 108 -2.27 14.09 -4.81
CA ALA A 108 -2.30 14.65 -6.17
C ALA A 108 -3.67 14.54 -6.85
N ASP A 109 -4.47 13.52 -6.46
CA ASP A 109 -5.85 13.34 -6.92
C ASP A 109 -6.70 12.79 -5.78
N LYS A 110 -7.67 13.57 -5.28
CA LYS A 110 -8.61 13.15 -4.23
C LYS A 110 -9.57 12.03 -4.66
N THR A 111 -9.69 11.75 -5.95
CA THR A 111 -10.48 10.63 -6.47
C THR A 111 -9.68 9.32 -6.52
N ALA A 112 -8.40 9.34 -6.11
CA ALA A 112 -7.60 8.15 -5.90
C ALA A 112 -8.13 7.39 -4.67
N GLY A 113 -9.24 6.66 -4.83
CA GLY A 113 -9.96 5.90 -3.81
C GLY A 113 -9.40 4.49 -3.59
N CYS A 114 -10.26 3.58 -3.17
CA CYS A 114 -9.92 2.16 -2.98
C CYS A 114 -11.20 1.34 -3.04
N SER A 115 -11.22 0.23 -3.79
CA SER A 115 -12.39 -0.64 -3.87
C SER A 115 -12.86 -1.17 -2.51
N LEU A 116 -11.92 -1.37 -1.57
CA LEU A 116 -12.23 -1.78 -0.19
C LEU A 116 -12.92 -0.66 0.61
N VAL A 117 -12.73 0.60 0.26
CA VAL A 117 -13.39 1.75 0.88
C VAL A 117 -14.72 2.03 0.20
N ASP A 118 -14.70 2.08 -1.14
CA ASP A 118 -15.82 2.56 -1.95
C ASP A 118 -16.99 1.55 -1.99
N ASN A 119 -16.69 0.25 -1.90
CA ASN A 119 -17.68 -0.82 -2.01
C ASN A 119 -18.12 -1.39 -0.64
N PHE A 120 -17.55 -0.93 0.47
CA PHE A 120 -17.86 -1.46 1.80
C PHE A 120 -19.04 -0.72 2.45
N ASP A 121 -20.08 -1.46 2.75
CA ASP A 121 -21.18 -0.95 3.57
C ASP A 121 -20.84 -1.02 5.06
N VAL A 122 -20.46 0.13 5.64
CA VAL A 122 -20.05 0.25 7.04
C VAL A 122 -21.14 -0.22 8.01
N SER A 123 -22.44 -0.17 7.64
CA SER A 123 -23.54 -0.61 8.50
C SER A 123 -23.51 -2.11 8.79
N VAL A 124 -22.83 -2.90 7.96
CA VAL A 124 -22.64 -4.33 8.20
C VAL A 124 -21.92 -4.61 9.52
N ILE A 125 -21.09 -3.69 9.99
CA ILE A 125 -20.39 -3.86 11.26
C ILE A 125 -21.37 -3.77 12.44
N ASP A 126 -22.36 -2.89 12.36
CA ASP A 126 -23.37 -2.73 13.40
C ASP A 126 -24.22 -4.03 13.52
N GLU A 127 -24.52 -4.69 12.40
CA GLU A 127 -25.20 -6.00 12.39
C GLU A 127 -24.32 -7.13 12.95
N LEU A 128 -23.02 -7.15 12.58
CA LEU A 128 -22.07 -8.11 13.14
C LEU A 128 -21.92 -7.90 14.65
N LYS A 129 -21.86 -6.65 15.12
CA LYS A 129 -21.82 -6.34 16.56
C LYS A 129 -23.11 -6.68 17.28
N ALA A 130 -24.27 -6.51 16.66
CA ALA A 130 -25.55 -6.92 17.24
C ALA A 130 -25.60 -8.44 17.46
N SER A 131 -25.03 -9.21 16.54
CA SER A 131 -24.93 -10.68 16.65
C SER A 131 -23.77 -11.14 17.56
N HIS A 132 -22.78 -10.28 17.80
CA HIS A 132 -21.57 -10.55 18.59
C HIS A 132 -21.21 -9.35 19.48
N PRO A 133 -22.02 -9.01 20.50
CA PRO A 133 -21.99 -7.72 21.20
C PRO A 133 -20.65 -7.39 21.88
N ASP A 134 -19.98 -8.38 22.47
CA ASP A 134 -18.71 -8.18 23.21
C ASP A 134 -17.46 -8.44 22.36
N THR A 135 -17.63 -8.61 21.04
CA THR A 135 -16.53 -8.93 20.15
C THR A 135 -15.86 -7.65 19.65
N PRO A 136 -14.55 -7.46 19.90
CA PRO A 136 -13.83 -6.29 19.42
C PRO A 136 -13.71 -6.29 17.90
N VAL A 137 -13.67 -5.09 17.30
CA VAL A 137 -13.56 -4.87 15.86
C VAL A 137 -12.16 -4.43 15.52
N MET A 138 -11.50 -5.23 14.70
CA MET A 138 -10.25 -4.88 14.02
C MET A 138 -10.57 -4.46 12.59
N ILE A 139 -10.30 -3.19 12.27
CA ILE A 139 -10.56 -2.66 10.93
C ILE A 139 -9.25 -2.57 10.12
N TYR A 140 -9.30 -3.08 8.90
CA TYR A 140 -8.17 -2.95 7.99
C TYR A 140 -7.96 -1.48 7.60
N ILE A 141 -6.71 -1.04 7.48
CA ILE A 141 -6.34 0.35 7.19
C ILE A 141 -6.95 0.88 5.88
N ASN A 142 -7.29 -0.04 4.93
CA ASN A 142 -8.02 0.25 3.71
C ASN A 142 -9.51 0.54 4.02
N SER A 143 -9.74 1.59 4.77
CA SER A 143 -11.05 2.07 5.23
C SER A 143 -11.01 3.59 5.37
N SER A 144 -12.16 4.26 5.35
CA SER A 144 -12.25 5.71 5.50
C SER A 144 -11.85 6.18 6.91
N ALA A 145 -11.48 7.45 7.05
CA ALA A 145 -11.22 8.07 8.35
C ALA A 145 -12.41 7.94 9.30
N SER A 146 -13.65 8.11 8.79
CA SER A 146 -14.89 7.98 9.57
C SER A 146 -15.12 6.55 10.06
N ALA A 147 -14.78 5.55 9.26
CA ALA A 147 -14.83 4.15 9.68
C ALA A 147 -13.79 3.86 10.78
N LYS A 148 -12.55 4.31 10.61
CA LYS A 148 -11.49 4.16 11.64
C LYS A 148 -11.87 4.79 12.98
N ALA A 149 -12.65 5.89 12.96
CA ALA A 149 -13.11 6.60 14.17
C ALA A 149 -14.14 5.82 15.02
N ARG A 150 -14.66 4.68 14.54
CA ARG A 150 -15.79 3.96 15.18
C ARG A 150 -15.38 2.66 15.87
N TYR A 151 -14.14 2.16 15.65
CA TYR A 151 -13.77 0.80 16.04
C TYR A 151 -12.52 0.74 16.92
N ASP A 152 -12.16 -0.48 17.37
CA ASP A 152 -11.26 -0.68 18.50
C ASP A 152 -9.78 -0.55 18.10
N VAL A 153 -9.40 -1.13 16.96
CA VAL A 153 -8.03 -1.08 16.46
C VAL A 153 -7.98 -1.14 14.94
N VAL A 154 -7.03 -0.42 14.35
CA VAL A 154 -6.68 -0.54 12.93
C VAL A 154 -5.60 -1.62 12.76
N CYS A 155 -5.54 -2.26 11.60
CA CYS A 155 -4.42 -3.12 11.22
C CYS A 155 -4.01 -2.89 9.76
N THR A 156 -2.85 -3.39 9.39
CA THR A 156 -2.39 -3.51 8.00
C THR A 156 -2.13 -4.97 7.66
N SER A 157 -1.89 -5.30 6.39
CA SER A 157 -1.49 -6.66 6.00
C SER A 157 -0.18 -7.12 6.66
N ALA A 158 0.66 -6.18 7.11
CA ALA A 158 1.92 -6.50 7.77
C ALA A 158 1.78 -6.94 9.24
N ASN A 159 0.70 -6.56 9.92
CA ASN A 159 0.55 -6.75 11.37
C ASN A 159 -0.79 -7.35 11.82
N ALA A 160 -1.73 -7.61 10.90
CA ALA A 160 -3.08 -8.07 11.24
C ALA A 160 -3.08 -9.35 12.10
N GLU A 161 -2.29 -10.36 11.74
CA GLU A 161 -2.17 -11.60 12.51
C GLU A 161 -1.68 -11.32 13.94
N ARG A 162 -0.60 -10.54 14.06
CA ARG A 162 -0.02 -10.18 15.36
C ARG A 162 -1.02 -9.43 16.23
N ILE A 163 -1.69 -8.39 15.68
CA ILE A 163 -2.69 -7.61 16.39
C ILE A 163 -3.85 -8.50 16.81
N ALA A 164 -4.38 -9.34 15.90
CA ALA A 164 -5.44 -10.27 16.21
C ALA A 164 -5.11 -11.19 17.39
N ARG A 165 -3.88 -11.72 17.47
CA ARG A 165 -3.42 -12.55 18.58
C ARG A 165 -3.35 -11.78 19.91
N LEU A 166 -3.00 -10.49 19.86
CA LEU A 166 -2.87 -9.61 21.04
C LEU A 166 -4.21 -9.07 21.53
N MET A 167 -5.24 -8.98 20.67
CA MET A 167 -6.56 -8.50 21.07
C MET A 167 -7.21 -9.41 22.11
N PRO A 168 -8.03 -8.85 23.04
CA PRO A 168 -8.68 -9.64 24.07
C PRO A 168 -9.72 -10.61 23.49
N GLY A 169 -10.08 -11.64 24.28
CA GLY A 169 -11.10 -12.62 23.94
C GLY A 169 -10.66 -13.62 22.88
N LYS A 170 -11.59 -14.54 22.55
CA LYS A 170 -11.38 -15.61 21.56
C LYS A 170 -11.93 -15.29 20.18
N LYS A 171 -12.60 -14.15 20.04
CA LYS A 171 -13.25 -13.70 18.79
C LYS A 171 -12.81 -12.30 18.44
N ILE A 172 -12.76 -12.00 17.14
CA ILE A 172 -12.61 -10.66 16.59
C ILE A 172 -13.52 -10.50 15.39
N ILE A 173 -14.06 -9.31 15.18
CA ILE A 173 -14.67 -8.92 13.90
C ILE A 173 -13.59 -8.31 13.05
N PHE A 174 -13.41 -8.77 11.80
CA PHE A 174 -12.46 -8.24 10.83
C PHE A 174 -13.18 -7.77 9.58
N VAL A 175 -12.93 -6.53 9.17
CA VAL A 175 -13.49 -5.87 7.98
C VAL A 175 -12.46 -4.92 7.37
N PRO A 176 -12.62 -4.44 6.11
CA PRO A 176 -13.67 -4.75 5.14
C PRO A 176 -13.33 -5.90 4.17
N ASP A 177 -12.06 -6.29 4.02
CA ASP A 177 -11.60 -7.23 2.99
C ASP A 177 -11.96 -8.67 3.34
N MET A 178 -12.81 -9.28 2.52
CA MET A 178 -13.34 -10.61 2.76
C MET A 178 -12.34 -11.73 2.45
N LEU A 179 -11.47 -11.56 1.44
CA LEU A 179 -10.45 -12.55 1.13
C LEU A 179 -9.37 -12.54 2.20
N PHE A 180 -8.94 -11.36 2.62
CA PHE A 180 -8.00 -11.25 3.74
C PHE A 180 -8.60 -11.79 5.04
N ALA A 181 -9.89 -11.54 5.31
CA ALA A 181 -10.58 -12.10 6.47
C ALA A 181 -10.56 -13.64 6.49
N ARG A 182 -10.82 -14.27 5.33
CA ARG A 182 -10.75 -15.73 5.16
C ARG A 182 -9.35 -16.26 5.42
N ASN A 183 -8.34 -15.62 4.82
CA ASN A 183 -6.94 -16.00 5.00
C ASN A 183 -6.49 -15.84 6.46
N LEU A 184 -6.87 -14.73 7.10
CA LEU A 184 -6.60 -14.49 8.51
C LEU A 184 -7.31 -15.49 9.42
N SER A 185 -8.54 -15.89 9.07
CA SER A 185 -9.29 -16.94 9.78
C SER A 185 -8.59 -18.30 9.70
N ASP A 186 -8.06 -18.65 8.52
CA ASP A 186 -7.30 -19.88 8.33
C ASP A 186 -6.01 -19.87 9.16
N GLU A 187 -5.27 -18.76 9.18
CA GLU A 187 -4.03 -18.57 9.94
C GLU A 187 -4.23 -18.61 11.46
N LEU A 188 -5.38 -18.12 11.93
CA LEU A 188 -5.73 -18.07 13.36
C LEU A 188 -6.53 -19.28 13.83
N ARG A 189 -6.68 -20.30 13.00
CA ARG A 189 -7.47 -21.50 13.32
C ARG A 189 -7.00 -22.15 14.62
N GLY A 190 -7.94 -22.39 15.53
CA GLY A 190 -7.65 -22.94 16.85
C GLY A 190 -7.10 -21.94 17.87
N VAL A 191 -6.79 -20.72 17.48
CA VAL A 191 -6.32 -19.64 18.36
C VAL A 191 -7.39 -18.59 18.57
N LYS A 192 -8.01 -18.11 17.48
CA LYS A 192 -9.02 -17.05 17.52
C LYS A 192 -10.03 -17.22 16.38
N GLU A 193 -11.30 -17.03 16.67
CA GLU A 193 -12.35 -16.99 15.66
C GLU A 193 -12.41 -15.61 15.01
N VAL A 194 -12.28 -15.56 13.69
CA VAL A 194 -12.42 -14.34 12.90
C VAL A 194 -13.81 -14.27 12.31
N ILE A 195 -14.58 -13.27 12.74
CA ILE A 195 -15.93 -12.98 12.28
C ILE A 195 -15.83 -11.92 11.19
N TYR A 196 -16.44 -12.17 10.05
CA TYR A 196 -16.50 -11.27 8.90
C TYR A 196 -17.83 -11.45 8.16
N PRO A 197 -18.21 -10.56 7.21
CA PRO A 197 -19.47 -10.70 6.48
C PRO A 197 -19.57 -12.05 5.77
N GLN A 198 -20.61 -12.82 6.04
CA GLN A 198 -20.88 -14.14 5.46
C GLN A 198 -22.37 -14.29 5.14
N GLY A 199 -22.73 -15.24 4.29
CA GLY A 199 -24.12 -15.51 3.91
C GLY A 199 -24.77 -14.27 3.29
N VAL A 200 -25.87 -13.81 3.85
CA VAL A 200 -26.61 -12.64 3.34
C VAL A 200 -25.82 -11.33 3.43
N LEU A 201 -24.84 -11.25 4.34
CA LEU A 201 -23.97 -10.07 4.49
C LEU A 201 -22.78 -10.07 3.52
N GLU A 202 -22.51 -11.18 2.83
CA GLU A 202 -21.35 -11.32 1.94
C GLU A 202 -21.34 -10.28 0.83
N ALA A 203 -22.49 -9.99 0.23
CA ALA A 203 -22.63 -8.99 -0.84
C ALA A 203 -22.34 -7.54 -0.38
N ARG A 204 -22.26 -7.29 0.92
CA ARG A 204 -21.98 -5.99 1.53
C ARG A 204 -20.55 -5.89 2.06
N GLY A 205 -19.77 -6.97 1.99
CA GLY A 205 -18.33 -6.98 2.17
C GLY A 205 -17.61 -6.39 0.97
N ALA A 206 -16.31 -6.20 1.08
CA ALA A 206 -15.51 -5.66 0.00
C ALA A 206 -14.38 -6.62 -0.41
N LEU A 207 -13.94 -6.49 -1.66
CA LEU A 207 -12.83 -7.22 -2.25
C LEU A 207 -11.85 -6.22 -2.87
N CYS A 208 -10.56 -6.51 -2.79
CA CYS A 208 -9.56 -5.76 -3.52
C CYS A 208 -9.63 -6.10 -5.02
N GLU A 209 -10.02 -5.13 -5.87
CA GLU A 209 -10.16 -5.31 -7.32
C GLU A 209 -8.88 -5.74 -8.05
N VAL A 210 -7.73 -5.66 -7.38
CA VAL A 210 -6.43 -6.10 -7.88
C VAL A 210 -6.20 -7.57 -7.51
N HIS A 211 -6.22 -7.89 -6.23
CA HIS A 211 -5.82 -9.19 -5.73
C HIS A 211 -6.85 -10.30 -5.98
N GLU A 212 -8.14 -9.95 -6.07
CA GLU A 212 -9.19 -10.91 -6.42
C GLU A 212 -9.07 -11.49 -7.84
N LYS A 213 -8.34 -10.83 -8.73
CA LYS A 213 -8.13 -11.28 -10.12
C LYS A 213 -7.21 -12.47 -10.24
N PHE A 214 -6.31 -12.67 -9.29
CA PHE A 214 -5.41 -13.81 -9.33
C PHE A 214 -6.16 -15.09 -9.00
N THR A 215 -5.99 -16.09 -9.87
CA THR A 215 -6.58 -17.43 -9.75
C THR A 215 -5.49 -18.48 -9.59
N ILE A 216 -5.87 -19.68 -9.15
CA ILE A 216 -4.93 -20.81 -9.09
C ILE A 216 -4.42 -21.17 -10.49
N ASP A 217 -5.27 -21.06 -11.52
CA ASP A 217 -4.89 -21.37 -12.90
C ASP A 217 -3.82 -20.41 -13.42
N ASP A 218 -3.85 -19.14 -13.02
CA ASP A 218 -2.80 -18.18 -13.36
C ASP A 218 -1.46 -18.62 -12.75
N LEU A 219 -1.43 -19.04 -11.49
CA LEU A 219 -0.21 -19.49 -10.84
C LEU A 219 0.33 -20.78 -11.46
N LEU A 220 -0.54 -21.73 -11.79
CA LEU A 220 -0.16 -22.97 -12.48
C LEU A 220 0.39 -22.67 -13.89
N ALA A 221 -0.21 -21.73 -14.61
CA ALA A 221 0.30 -21.28 -15.91
C ALA A 221 1.68 -20.62 -15.78
N VAL A 222 1.89 -19.78 -14.78
CA VAL A 222 3.18 -19.15 -14.45
C VAL A 222 4.23 -20.22 -14.16
N ARG A 223 3.92 -21.19 -13.28
CA ARG A 223 4.85 -22.29 -12.97
C ARG A 223 5.33 -23.02 -14.22
N LYS A 224 4.40 -23.33 -15.11
CA LYS A 224 4.70 -24.04 -16.36
C LYS A 224 5.47 -23.17 -17.34
N SER A 225 5.03 -21.92 -17.56
CA SER A 225 5.57 -21.05 -18.62
C SER A 225 6.96 -20.53 -18.32
N PHE A 226 7.26 -20.28 -17.03
CA PHE A 226 8.52 -19.69 -16.58
C PHE A 226 9.44 -20.68 -15.84
N ASP A 227 9.10 -21.96 -15.86
CA ASP A 227 9.87 -23.01 -15.17
C ASP A 227 10.09 -22.66 -13.69
N MET A 228 8.98 -22.52 -12.96
CA MET A 228 8.95 -22.20 -11.54
C MET A 228 8.26 -23.30 -10.73
N PRO A 229 8.84 -24.51 -10.61
CA PRO A 229 8.20 -25.62 -9.93
C PRO A 229 8.03 -25.32 -8.43
N ARG A 230 6.92 -25.78 -7.86
CA ARG A 230 6.59 -25.56 -6.45
C ARG A 230 7.70 -26.07 -5.53
N GLY A 231 8.05 -25.28 -4.52
CA GLY A 231 9.10 -25.60 -3.56
C GLY A 231 10.54 -25.49 -4.12
N HIS A 232 10.71 -24.95 -5.33
CA HIS A 232 12.07 -24.71 -5.85
C HIS A 232 12.78 -23.65 -5.00
N PRO A 233 14.04 -23.87 -4.58
CA PRO A 233 14.71 -22.97 -3.63
C PRO A 233 14.97 -21.56 -4.18
N ALA A 234 15.22 -21.44 -5.50
CA ALA A 234 15.63 -20.19 -6.15
C ALA A 234 14.57 -19.61 -7.10
N ARG A 235 13.41 -20.24 -7.27
CA ARG A 235 12.35 -19.80 -8.19
C ARG A 235 11.03 -19.82 -7.45
N ARG A 236 10.48 -18.65 -7.15
CA ARG A 236 9.38 -18.53 -6.18
C ARG A 236 8.23 -17.70 -6.69
N ILE A 237 7.03 -18.13 -6.35
CA ILE A 237 5.80 -17.35 -6.48
C ILE A 237 5.46 -16.76 -5.13
N TYR A 238 5.29 -15.44 -5.11
CA TYR A 238 4.86 -14.64 -3.97
C TYR A 238 3.41 -14.20 -4.16
N ALA A 239 2.62 -14.14 -3.07
CA ALA A 239 1.25 -13.66 -3.11
C ALA A 239 0.95 -12.70 -1.96
N HIS A 240 0.13 -11.69 -2.20
CA HIS A 240 -0.33 -10.79 -1.15
C HIS A 240 -1.48 -11.41 -0.34
N TRP A 241 -1.59 -11.04 0.95
CA TRP A 241 -2.65 -11.52 1.86
C TRP A 241 -4.09 -11.36 1.34
N GLU A 242 -4.34 -10.39 0.47
CA GLU A 242 -5.64 -10.10 -0.13
C GLU A 242 -5.99 -11.01 -1.31
N CYS A 243 -5.10 -11.92 -1.72
CA CYS A 243 -5.39 -12.91 -2.76
C CYS A 243 -6.33 -14.00 -2.24
N ARG A 244 -6.94 -14.75 -3.16
CA ARG A 244 -7.81 -15.88 -2.85
C ARG A 244 -7.07 -16.94 -2.03
N PRO A 245 -7.75 -17.66 -1.10
CA PRO A 245 -7.10 -18.68 -0.28
C PRO A 245 -6.37 -19.78 -1.08
N GLU A 246 -6.93 -20.18 -2.23
CA GLU A 246 -6.28 -21.16 -3.11
C GLU A 246 -5.00 -20.63 -3.76
N VAL A 247 -4.92 -19.32 -4.04
CA VAL A 247 -3.71 -18.65 -4.53
C VAL A 247 -2.63 -18.63 -3.46
N LEU A 248 -3.00 -18.30 -2.21
CA LEU A 248 -2.04 -18.33 -1.10
C LEU A 248 -1.47 -19.73 -0.85
N ARG A 249 -2.34 -20.75 -0.90
CA ARG A 249 -1.90 -22.15 -0.73
C ARG A 249 -0.98 -22.62 -1.85
N GLU A 250 -1.14 -22.11 -3.07
CA GLU A 250 -0.26 -22.43 -4.20
C GLU A 250 1.04 -21.63 -4.18
N ALA A 251 1.07 -20.43 -3.65
CA ALA A 251 2.28 -19.61 -3.56
C ALA A 251 3.37 -20.27 -2.70
N ASP A 252 4.64 -19.94 -2.98
CA ASP A 252 5.80 -20.39 -2.18
C ASP A 252 6.03 -19.50 -0.96
N PHE A 253 5.50 -18.30 -0.99
CA PHE A 253 5.47 -17.34 0.12
C PHE A 253 4.28 -16.41 -0.05
N TYR A 254 3.63 -16.07 1.05
CA TYR A 254 2.60 -15.02 1.07
C TYR A 254 2.79 -14.08 2.26
N GLY A 255 2.37 -12.84 2.08
CA GLY A 255 2.57 -11.83 3.09
C GLY A 255 2.11 -10.45 2.64
N SER A 256 2.46 -9.44 3.44
CA SER A 256 2.33 -8.04 3.05
C SER A 256 3.40 -7.64 2.03
N THR A 257 3.22 -6.49 1.40
CA THR A 257 4.22 -5.89 0.49
C THR A 257 5.61 -5.83 1.12
N THR A 258 5.72 -5.37 2.37
CA THR A 258 7.00 -5.30 3.09
C THR A 258 7.57 -6.68 3.42
N GLN A 259 6.73 -7.65 3.78
CA GLN A 259 7.19 -9.02 4.04
C GLN A 259 7.72 -9.70 2.78
N ILE A 260 7.03 -9.54 1.65
CA ILE A 260 7.46 -10.03 0.33
C ILE A 260 8.81 -9.39 -0.04
N ARG A 261 8.92 -8.05 0.04
CA ARG A 261 10.17 -7.34 -0.26
C ARG A 261 11.32 -7.81 0.63
N LYS A 262 11.06 -8.04 1.92
CA LYS A 262 12.07 -8.51 2.87
C LYS A 262 12.59 -9.91 2.53
N ASP A 263 11.72 -10.88 2.22
CA ASP A 263 12.16 -12.23 1.80
C ASP A 263 12.97 -12.16 0.49
N ILE A 264 12.53 -11.35 -0.47
CA ILE A 264 13.26 -11.13 -1.73
C ILE A 264 14.64 -10.52 -1.46
N ALA A 265 14.72 -9.47 -0.62
CA ALA A 265 15.98 -8.80 -0.28
C ALA A 265 16.98 -9.74 0.40
N GLU A 266 16.51 -10.55 1.35
CA GLU A 266 17.36 -11.54 2.03
C GLU A 266 17.90 -12.58 1.06
N ARG A 267 17.05 -13.11 0.16
CA ARG A 267 17.42 -14.09 -0.83
C ARG A 267 18.33 -13.54 -1.92
N ALA A 268 18.06 -12.32 -2.40
CA ALA A 268 18.91 -11.65 -3.38
C ALA A 268 20.32 -11.42 -2.81
N LYS A 269 20.42 -10.98 -1.55
CA LYS A 269 21.71 -10.82 -0.83
C LYS A 269 22.46 -12.15 -0.74
N GLN A 270 21.75 -13.26 -0.50
CA GLN A 270 22.31 -14.61 -0.43
C GLN A 270 22.57 -15.22 -1.81
N LYS A 271 22.20 -14.54 -2.90
CA LYS A 271 22.21 -15.07 -4.28
C LYS A 271 21.42 -16.40 -4.42
N SER A 272 20.36 -16.56 -3.62
CA SER A 272 19.52 -17.75 -3.56
C SER A 272 18.14 -17.56 -4.23
N LEU A 273 17.92 -16.45 -4.94
CA LEU A 273 16.71 -16.19 -5.73
C LEU A 273 17.12 -15.85 -7.17
N GLU A 274 16.65 -16.67 -8.11
CA GLU A 274 16.86 -16.48 -9.55
C GLU A 274 15.65 -15.82 -10.20
N LYS A 275 14.44 -16.36 -9.90
CA LYS A 275 13.17 -15.94 -10.51
C LYS A 275 12.11 -15.67 -9.44
N ALA A 276 11.35 -14.62 -9.63
CA ALA A 276 10.23 -14.25 -8.78
C ALA A 276 8.99 -13.86 -9.62
N PHE A 277 7.85 -14.47 -9.35
CA PHE A 277 6.55 -13.97 -9.78
C PHE A 277 5.82 -13.41 -8.56
N ILE A 278 5.19 -12.25 -8.71
CA ILE A 278 4.47 -11.60 -7.61
C ILE A 278 3.00 -11.45 -7.98
N ALA A 279 2.14 -12.24 -7.31
CA ALA A 279 0.69 -12.11 -7.38
C ALA A 279 0.24 -10.94 -6.49
N SER A 280 0.43 -9.73 -7.00
CA SER A 280 0.07 -8.46 -6.39
C SER A 280 -0.02 -7.37 -7.48
N GLU A 281 -0.12 -6.12 -7.08
CA GLU A 281 -0.13 -4.97 -7.97
C GLU A 281 1.16 -4.90 -8.81
N CYS A 282 1.03 -4.61 -10.10
CA CYS A 282 2.14 -4.79 -11.05
C CYS A 282 3.32 -3.83 -10.80
N GLU A 283 3.08 -2.61 -10.35
CA GLU A 283 4.16 -1.65 -10.10
C GLU A 283 5.02 -2.04 -8.89
N LEU A 284 4.50 -2.85 -7.95
CA LEU A 284 5.34 -3.48 -6.92
C LEU A 284 6.46 -4.30 -7.57
N THR A 285 6.11 -5.12 -8.56
CA THR A 285 7.10 -5.95 -9.27
C THR A 285 8.10 -5.07 -10.01
N THR A 286 7.64 -4.01 -10.66
CA THR A 286 8.48 -3.06 -11.38
C THR A 286 9.49 -2.39 -10.42
N ASN A 287 9.01 -1.87 -9.29
CA ASN A 287 9.86 -1.24 -8.27
C ASN A 287 10.89 -2.23 -7.68
N LEU A 288 10.48 -3.48 -7.42
CA LEU A 288 11.39 -4.51 -6.93
C LEU A 288 12.42 -4.94 -7.99
N SER A 289 12.08 -4.93 -9.28
CA SER A 289 13.03 -5.26 -10.35
C SER A 289 14.14 -4.21 -10.47
N GLU A 290 13.84 -2.93 -10.21
CA GLU A 290 14.85 -1.88 -10.13
C GLU A 290 15.76 -2.05 -8.90
N GLU A 291 15.17 -2.44 -7.77
CA GLU A 291 15.90 -2.61 -6.51
C GLU A 291 16.80 -3.86 -6.52
N PHE A 292 16.34 -4.95 -7.17
CA PHE A 292 17.03 -6.24 -7.18
C PHE A 292 17.32 -6.72 -8.62
N PRO A 293 18.20 -6.05 -9.38
CA PRO A 293 18.41 -6.32 -10.81
C PRO A 293 19.05 -7.69 -11.10
N THR A 294 19.48 -8.42 -10.09
CA THR A 294 20.03 -9.78 -10.23
C THR A 294 18.95 -10.87 -10.20
N VAL A 295 17.69 -10.51 -9.91
CA VAL A 295 16.55 -11.42 -9.88
C VAL A 295 15.71 -11.17 -11.13
N GLU A 296 15.32 -12.23 -11.80
CA GLU A 296 14.41 -12.16 -12.94
C GLU A 296 12.96 -12.10 -12.43
N PHE A 297 12.30 -10.96 -12.62
CA PHE A 297 10.93 -10.75 -12.16
C PHE A 297 9.91 -10.96 -13.27
N TYR A 298 8.79 -11.58 -12.90
CA TYR A 298 7.61 -11.75 -13.75
C TYR A 298 6.40 -11.13 -13.07
N THR A 299 5.54 -10.47 -13.85
CA THR A 299 4.32 -9.82 -13.36
C THR A 299 3.17 -9.99 -14.34
N ALA A 300 1.95 -9.89 -13.83
CA ALA A 300 0.74 -9.77 -14.62
C ALA A 300 0.44 -8.28 -14.85
N CYS A 301 1.01 -7.67 -15.90
CA CYS A 301 0.82 -6.24 -16.22
C CYS A 301 -0.64 -5.82 -16.43
N SER A 302 -1.56 -6.76 -16.67
CA SER A 302 -3.01 -6.53 -16.71
C SER A 302 -3.63 -6.27 -15.33
N VAL A 303 -2.89 -6.55 -14.25
CA VAL A 303 -3.35 -6.40 -12.87
C VAL A 303 -2.74 -5.14 -12.26
N ARG A 304 -3.31 -3.98 -12.61
CA ARG A 304 -2.88 -2.66 -12.12
C ARG A 304 -4.00 -2.01 -11.30
N CYS A 305 -3.62 -1.33 -10.23
CA CYS A 305 -4.55 -0.55 -9.41
C CYS A 305 -4.90 0.77 -10.10
N ARG A 306 -6.14 0.88 -10.61
CA ARG A 306 -6.63 2.11 -11.27
C ARG A 306 -6.65 3.33 -10.34
N HIS A 307 -6.75 3.12 -9.03
CA HIS A 307 -6.77 4.20 -8.05
C HIS A 307 -5.36 4.77 -7.83
N MET A 308 -4.35 3.90 -7.67
CA MET A 308 -2.94 4.32 -7.57
C MET A 308 -2.47 5.05 -8.84
N ALA A 309 -2.91 4.58 -10.01
CA ALA A 309 -2.56 5.16 -11.32
C ALA A 309 -3.05 6.61 -11.54
N LYS A 310 -3.96 7.14 -10.70
CA LYS A 310 -4.41 8.53 -10.75
C LYS A 310 -3.39 9.53 -10.21
N VAL A 311 -2.44 9.07 -9.40
CA VAL A 311 -1.40 9.92 -8.84
C VAL A 311 -0.22 9.97 -9.82
N THR A 312 0.01 11.14 -10.42
CA THR A 312 0.99 11.35 -11.49
C THR A 312 2.04 12.39 -11.11
N LEU A 313 3.15 12.44 -11.87
CA LEU A 313 4.18 13.47 -11.75
C LEU A 313 3.60 14.87 -11.87
N GLU A 314 2.72 15.08 -12.86
CA GLU A 314 2.08 16.36 -13.11
C GLU A 314 1.20 16.81 -11.92
N GLY A 315 0.49 15.86 -11.29
CA GLY A 315 -0.30 16.13 -10.11
C GLY A 315 0.55 16.56 -8.91
N VAL A 316 1.66 15.86 -8.67
CA VAL A 316 2.63 16.21 -7.62
C VAL A 316 3.27 17.57 -7.89
N LEU A 317 3.66 17.84 -9.15
CA LEU A 317 4.25 19.13 -9.52
C LEU A 317 3.28 20.30 -9.34
N LYS A 318 1.99 20.12 -9.64
CA LYS A 318 0.96 21.15 -9.41
C LYS A 318 0.86 21.53 -7.93
N ILE A 319 0.88 20.56 -7.02
CA ILE A 319 0.89 20.84 -5.57
C ILE A 319 2.12 21.65 -5.20
N LEU A 320 3.31 21.23 -5.61
CA LEU A 320 4.56 21.89 -5.27
C LEU A 320 4.65 23.32 -5.84
N ARG A 321 4.17 23.55 -7.06
CA ARG A 321 4.07 24.89 -7.64
C ARG A 321 3.09 25.75 -6.89
N ALA A 322 1.92 25.22 -6.51
CA ALA A 322 0.94 25.98 -5.71
C ALA A 322 1.51 26.32 -4.32
N ILE A 323 2.33 25.46 -3.70
CA ILE A 323 3.07 25.80 -2.48
C ILE A 323 4.08 26.92 -2.73
N ASP A 324 4.83 26.86 -3.84
CA ASP A 324 5.88 27.84 -4.17
C ASP A 324 5.32 29.23 -4.50
N GLU A 325 4.20 29.27 -5.19
CA GLU A 325 3.57 30.50 -5.71
C GLU A 325 2.46 31.07 -4.79
N GLY A 326 2.13 30.37 -3.69
CA GLY A 326 1.01 30.76 -2.83
C GLY A 326 -0.37 30.56 -3.47
N GLY A 327 -0.47 29.55 -4.37
CA GLY A 327 -1.70 29.25 -5.11
C GLY A 327 -2.74 28.46 -4.32
N ASP A 328 -3.88 28.17 -4.96
CA ASP A 328 -4.98 27.39 -4.34
C ASP A 328 -4.59 25.89 -4.23
N LEU A 329 -4.63 25.40 -3.01
CA LEU A 329 -4.35 24.01 -2.65
C LEU A 329 -5.60 23.23 -2.24
N SER A 330 -6.79 23.85 -2.23
CA SER A 330 -8.04 23.24 -1.75
C SER A 330 -8.40 21.94 -2.48
N GLY A 331 -8.06 21.85 -3.75
CA GLY A 331 -8.26 20.63 -4.59
C GLY A 331 -7.39 19.46 -4.20
N TYR A 332 -6.29 19.65 -3.45
CA TYR A 332 -5.30 18.64 -3.12
C TYR A 332 -5.20 18.36 -1.63
N GLU A 333 -5.52 19.32 -0.77
CA GLU A 333 -5.37 19.23 0.68
C GLU A 333 -6.41 18.29 1.30
N VAL A 334 -5.95 17.39 2.15
CA VAL A 334 -6.79 16.47 2.92
C VAL A 334 -7.31 17.22 4.16
N ILE A 335 -8.59 17.48 4.17
CA ILE A 335 -9.30 18.11 5.28
C ILE A 335 -10.21 17.07 5.93
N LEU A 336 -10.12 16.93 7.23
CA LEU A 336 -10.95 16.04 8.04
C LEU A 336 -11.57 16.82 9.20
N ASP A 337 -12.75 16.38 9.61
CA ASP A 337 -13.40 16.89 10.82
C ASP A 337 -12.55 16.58 12.07
N GLU A 338 -12.45 17.53 12.99
CA GLU A 338 -11.61 17.41 14.20
C GLU A 338 -12.06 16.26 15.11
N ASP A 339 -13.37 15.98 15.22
CA ASP A 339 -13.89 14.87 15.99
C ASP A 339 -13.50 13.52 15.36
N ILE A 340 -13.56 13.43 14.02
CA ILE A 340 -13.07 12.26 13.29
C ILE A 340 -11.58 12.06 13.53
N ILE A 341 -10.77 13.10 13.41
CA ILE A 341 -9.32 13.03 13.67
C ILE A 341 -9.06 12.50 15.09
N ARG A 342 -9.68 13.11 16.08
CA ARG A 342 -9.51 12.75 17.50
C ARG A 342 -9.89 11.30 17.77
N ARG A 343 -11.00 10.82 17.20
CA ARG A 343 -11.51 9.45 17.42
C ARG A 343 -10.73 8.41 16.65
N ALA A 344 -10.37 8.66 15.38
CA ALA A 344 -9.63 7.73 14.54
C ALA A 344 -8.15 7.60 14.95
N ARG A 345 -7.59 8.61 15.62
CA ARG A 345 -6.20 8.62 16.06
C ARG A 345 -5.90 7.47 17.03
N LYS A 346 -6.76 7.24 18.01
CA LYS A 346 -6.55 6.20 19.03
C LYS A 346 -6.38 4.79 18.45
N PRO A 347 -7.29 4.25 17.59
CA PRO A 347 -7.12 2.93 17.00
C PRO A 347 -5.91 2.83 16.05
N ILE A 348 -5.49 3.94 15.40
CA ILE A 348 -4.28 3.97 14.57
C ILE A 348 -3.02 3.95 15.45
N GLU A 349 -2.96 4.76 16.51
CA GLU A 349 -1.83 4.73 17.46
C GLU A 349 -1.70 3.38 18.14
N LEU A 350 -2.82 2.74 18.52
CA LEU A 350 -2.81 1.38 19.07
C LEU A 350 -2.23 0.37 18.07
N MET A 351 -2.58 0.46 16.80
CA MET A 351 -1.96 -0.33 15.74
C MET A 351 -0.44 -0.14 15.72
N LEU A 352 0.04 1.09 15.77
CA LEU A 352 1.48 1.39 15.74
C LEU A 352 2.22 0.82 16.96
N GLN A 353 1.59 0.85 18.13
CA GLN A 353 2.14 0.31 19.38
C GLN A 353 2.19 -1.23 19.39
N MET A 354 1.23 -1.89 18.76
CA MET A 354 1.10 -3.35 18.70
C MET A 354 1.92 -3.98 17.56
N SER A 355 2.62 -3.18 16.73
CA SER A 355 3.28 -3.63 15.50
C SER A 355 4.76 -3.98 15.67
#